data_c1547a7bdfee5299752ae96845005585
#
_entry.id   c1547a7bdfee5299752ae96845005585
#
_cell.length_a   1.000
_cell.length_b   1.000
_cell.length_c   1.000
_cell.angle_alpha   90.00
_cell.angle_beta   90.00
_cell.angle_gamma   90.00
#
_symmetry.space_group_name_H-M   'P 1'
#
loop_
_entity.id
_entity.type
_entity.pdbx_description
1 polymer ?
#
loop_
_entity_poly.entity_id
_entity_poly.type
_entity_poly.pdbx_seq_one_letter_code
_entity_poly.pdbx_strand_id
1 'polypeptide(L)'
;MKLRDYQERAINEVRDSFRMGNRRVLLVSPTGSGKTLMFSWISAGMARNEKRITIIAHRRELLKQISKALKAVNVRHSILAGGTIGIPRTNVVVASVFTLAKRLAKYPAPDLIIGDEAHHFTPDSTWGKVVQAFPDARVLGVTATPERLDGKGLGLLFDDMVMGPTVAELTEQGFLSPAEVYAPSKPDLTKARTRMGDYVTADLEETMDKPSITGSAVAHYRKLADGKRAIAFCVSIKHAKDVAADFIAAGYRASHIDGGMDEKERDGVLAKFETGEIQILTSCDLVSEGFDLPAVEVAIMLRPTKSLSLYLQQAGRAIRISPGKEKTVILDHAGNTQMHGFIDEPRDWVLTSENARKKRTDSETPPAVPCTGRCRCVQSAVTSIRPRAGRLSSGMVSWFRYPGRTMRAWQLKRLTCRVASIRYGMWGRVEGINTLTSGRSM
;
A
#
# COMPACT_ATOMS: atom_id res chain seq x y z
N MET A 1 2.29 23.79 -5.87
CA MET A 1 1.62 22.47 -5.80
C MET A 1 0.41 22.62 -4.90
N LYS A 2 -0.81 22.21 -5.33
CA LYS A 2 -2.05 22.33 -4.54
C LYS A 2 -2.34 20.99 -3.86
N LEU A 3 -2.80 21.02 -2.62
CA LEU A 3 -3.28 19.83 -1.92
C LEU A 3 -4.64 19.39 -2.52
N ARG A 4 -4.92 18.11 -2.41
CA ARG A 4 -6.24 17.52 -2.69
C ARG A 4 -7.11 17.65 -1.45
N ASP A 5 -8.43 17.67 -1.59
CA ASP A 5 -9.38 17.90 -0.48
C ASP A 5 -9.19 16.93 0.67
N TYR A 6 -8.93 15.64 0.39
CA TYR A 6 -8.68 14.65 1.44
C TYR A 6 -7.35 14.88 2.17
N GLN A 7 -6.33 15.46 1.49
CA GLN A 7 -5.04 15.79 2.11
C GLN A 7 -5.20 16.99 3.04
N GLU A 8 -5.94 18.01 2.62
CA GLU A 8 -6.25 19.17 3.47
C GLU A 8 -7.05 18.75 4.71
N ARG A 9 -8.06 17.88 4.55
CA ARG A 9 -8.83 17.32 5.65
C ARG A 9 -7.93 16.59 6.65
N ALA A 10 -7.12 15.65 6.17
CA ALA A 10 -6.21 14.88 7.03
C ALA A 10 -5.20 15.78 7.78
N ILE A 11 -4.67 16.81 7.12
CA ILE A 11 -3.78 17.79 7.77
C ILE A 11 -4.51 18.57 8.85
N ASN A 12 -5.75 18.96 8.62
CA ASN A 12 -6.55 19.70 9.60
C ASN A 12 -6.91 18.81 10.79
N GLU A 13 -7.30 17.55 10.57
CA GLU A 13 -7.56 16.58 11.64
C GLU A 13 -6.32 16.34 12.51
N VAL A 14 -5.12 16.22 11.92
CA VAL A 14 -3.85 16.15 12.66
C VAL A 14 -3.62 17.41 13.50
N ARG A 15 -3.89 18.60 12.96
CA ARG A 15 -3.76 19.86 13.70
C ARG A 15 -4.74 19.96 14.86
N ASP A 16 -5.97 19.51 14.64
CA ASP A 16 -7.01 19.53 15.66
C ASP A 16 -6.70 18.53 16.78
N SER A 17 -6.19 17.35 16.46
CA SER A 17 -5.69 16.41 17.45
C SER A 17 -4.58 17.03 18.33
N PHE A 18 -3.62 17.73 17.74
CA PHE A 18 -2.60 18.46 18.51
C PHE A 18 -3.16 19.62 19.35
N ARG A 19 -4.25 20.28 18.90
CA ARG A 19 -4.93 21.34 19.66
C ARG A 19 -5.73 20.80 20.84
N MET A 20 -6.27 19.58 20.71
CA MET A 20 -6.94 18.89 21.82
C MET A 20 -5.97 18.42 22.93
N GLY A 21 -4.66 18.60 22.73
CA GLY A 21 -3.65 18.27 23.75
C GLY A 21 -2.91 16.97 23.48
N ASN A 22 -3.30 16.19 22.48
CA ASN A 22 -2.53 15.01 22.07
C ASN A 22 -1.12 15.43 21.65
N ARG A 23 -0.11 14.70 22.08
CA ARG A 23 1.28 15.03 21.79
C ARG A 23 1.88 14.17 20.69
N ARG A 24 1.34 12.97 20.51
CA ARG A 24 1.84 11.96 19.57
C ARG A 24 0.69 11.44 18.72
N VAL A 25 0.62 11.93 17.49
CA VAL A 25 -0.48 11.66 16.56
C VAL A 25 0.03 10.77 15.44
N LEU A 26 -0.73 9.73 15.12
CA LEU A 26 -0.46 8.82 14.01
C LEU A 26 -1.39 9.13 12.83
N LEU A 27 -0.83 9.51 11.69
CA LEU A 27 -1.57 9.64 10.44
C LEU A 27 -1.49 8.34 9.65
N VAL A 28 -2.61 7.67 9.47
CA VAL A 28 -2.73 6.44 8.68
C VAL A 28 -3.30 6.78 7.31
N SER A 29 -2.56 6.50 6.26
CA SER A 29 -3.01 6.77 4.88
C SER A 29 -2.33 5.81 3.91
N PRO A 30 -3.03 5.23 2.92
CA PRO A 30 -2.49 4.16 2.08
C PRO A 30 -1.30 4.61 1.24
N THR A 31 -0.57 3.64 0.69
CA THR A 31 0.49 3.91 -0.27
C THR A 31 -0.09 4.62 -1.50
N GLY A 32 0.56 5.68 -1.98
CA GLY A 32 0.08 6.48 -3.11
C GLY A 32 -0.86 7.64 -2.73
N SER A 33 -1.26 7.79 -1.47
CA SER A 33 -2.10 8.91 -1.00
C SER A 33 -1.36 10.26 -0.91
N GLY A 34 -0.04 10.27 -1.04
CA GLY A 34 0.78 11.49 -0.92
C GLY A 34 1.12 11.87 0.51
N LYS A 35 1.34 10.89 1.39
CA LYS A 35 1.79 11.09 2.79
C LYS A 35 2.94 12.08 2.91
N THR A 36 3.98 11.89 2.09
CA THR A 36 5.17 12.77 2.08
C THR A 36 4.82 14.21 1.76
N LEU A 37 3.86 14.45 0.85
CA LEU A 37 3.38 15.79 0.55
C LEU A 37 2.63 16.39 1.75
N MET A 38 1.75 15.62 2.40
CA MET A 38 0.97 16.09 3.55
C MET A 38 1.89 16.56 4.69
N PHE A 39 2.86 15.76 5.11
CA PHE A 39 3.75 16.20 6.18
C PHE A 39 4.75 17.29 5.73
N SER A 40 5.09 17.38 4.43
CA SER A 40 5.87 18.51 3.91
C SER A 40 5.10 19.82 4.00
N TRP A 41 3.79 19.82 3.77
CA TRP A 41 2.93 20.98 3.98
C TRP A 41 2.80 21.37 5.45
N ILE A 42 2.68 20.40 6.36
CA ILE A 42 2.72 20.66 7.80
C ILE A 42 4.06 21.33 8.16
N SER A 43 5.18 20.79 7.66
CA SER A 43 6.51 21.33 7.87
C SER A 43 6.64 22.77 7.33
N ALA A 44 6.07 23.05 6.15
CA ALA A 44 6.08 24.39 5.58
C ALA A 44 5.34 25.41 6.46
N GLY A 45 4.19 25.02 7.01
CA GLY A 45 3.42 25.86 7.93
C GLY A 45 4.17 26.17 9.21
N MET A 46 4.81 25.17 9.81
CA MET A 46 5.57 25.34 11.05
C MET A 46 6.91 26.10 10.83
N ALA A 47 7.58 25.85 9.71
CA ALA A 47 8.84 26.53 9.39
C ALA A 47 8.68 28.05 9.20
N ARG A 48 7.52 28.53 8.70
CA ARG A 48 7.18 29.95 8.62
C ARG A 48 7.10 30.64 10.00
N ASN A 49 6.81 29.85 11.04
CA ASN A 49 6.76 30.32 12.43
C ASN A 49 8.07 29.96 13.18
N GLU A 50 9.16 29.80 12.45
CA GLU A 50 10.52 29.51 12.97
C GLU A 50 10.64 28.28 13.85
N LYS A 51 9.65 27.35 13.79
CA LYS A 51 9.64 26.11 14.54
C LYS A 51 10.66 25.12 13.99
N ARG A 52 11.28 24.37 14.90
CA ARG A 52 12.25 23.32 14.56
C ARG A 52 11.52 22.00 14.28
N ILE A 53 11.76 21.43 13.09
CA ILE A 53 11.15 20.19 12.65
C ILE A 53 12.25 19.20 12.30
N THR A 54 12.15 18.00 12.84
CA THR A 54 13.03 16.88 12.50
C THR A 54 12.22 15.78 11.85
N ILE A 55 12.50 15.52 10.58
CA ILE A 55 11.84 14.43 9.82
C ILE A 55 12.82 13.27 9.79
N ILE A 56 12.38 12.10 10.29
CA ILE A 56 13.24 10.93 10.43
C ILE A 56 12.82 9.80 9.48
N ALA A 57 13.79 9.20 8.83
CA ALA A 57 13.64 8.02 7.98
C ALA A 57 14.86 7.10 8.11
N HIS A 58 14.74 5.84 7.71
CA HIS A 58 15.81 4.85 7.88
C HIS A 58 16.63 4.62 6.60
N ARG A 59 16.07 4.87 5.43
CA ARG A 59 16.72 4.64 4.12
C ARG A 59 17.14 5.93 3.45
N ARG A 60 18.26 5.91 2.73
CA ARG A 60 18.77 7.07 1.98
C ARG A 60 17.80 7.53 0.89
N GLU A 61 17.13 6.60 0.25
CA GLU A 61 16.12 6.85 -0.79
C GLU A 61 14.94 7.67 -0.22
N LEU A 62 14.46 7.31 0.97
CA LEU A 62 13.43 8.08 1.68
C LEU A 62 13.90 9.49 2.01
N LEU A 63 15.16 9.67 2.47
CA LEU A 63 15.71 11.00 2.73
C LEU A 63 15.74 11.85 1.46
N LYS A 64 16.16 11.29 0.32
CA LYS A 64 16.14 11.96 -0.99
C LYS A 64 14.72 12.34 -1.41
N GLN A 65 13.76 11.42 -1.26
CA GLN A 65 12.34 11.64 -1.60
C GLN A 65 11.69 12.73 -0.73
N ILE A 66 11.92 12.69 0.58
CA ILE A 66 11.45 13.72 1.53
C ILE A 66 12.07 15.08 1.18
N SER A 67 13.36 15.11 0.90
CA SER A 67 14.06 16.35 0.49
C SER A 67 13.46 16.92 -0.80
N LYS A 68 13.17 16.09 -1.79
CA LYS A 68 12.50 16.50 -3.04
C LYS A 68 11.11 17.10 -2.77
N ALA A 69 10.33 16.48 -1.90
CA ALA A 69 8.99 16.96 -1.53
C ALA A 69 9.04 18.30 -0.76
N LEU A 70 9.99 18.47 0.17
CA LEU A 70 10.19 19.73 0.87
C LEU A 70 10.62 20.87 -0.06
N LYS A 71 11.49 20.59 -1.04
CA LYS A 71 11.85 21.55 -2.09
C LYS A 71 10.63 21.98 -2.92
N ALA A 72 9.76 21.04 -3.26
CA ALA A 72 8.54 21.31 -4.05
C ALA A 72 7.54 22.24 -3.32
N VAL A 73 7.59 22.30 -1.98
CA VAL A 73 6.80 23.23 -1.16
C VAL A 73 7.63 24.41 -0.60
N ASN A 74 8.80 24.67 -1.19
CA ASN A 74 9.70 25.78 -0.86
C ASN A 74 10.18 25.80 0.60
N VAL A 75 10.43 24.63 1.21
CA VAL A 75 10.98 24.53 2.56
C VAL A 75 12.50 24.40 2.50
N ARG A 76 13.21 25.40 3.06
CA ARG A 76 14.66 25.32 3.28
C ARG A 76 14.95 24.28 4.36
N HIS A 77 15.77 23.29 4.04
CA HIS A 77 16.09 22.19 4.95
C HIS A 77 17.53 21.70 4.74
N SER A 78 18.02 20.92 5.69
CA SER A 78 19.29 20.20 5.60
C SER A 78 19.07 18.70 5.77
N ILE A 79 20.05 17.91 5.28
CA ILE A 79 20.05 16.46 5.45
C ILE A 79 21.11 16.09 6.49
N LEU A 80 20.73 15.25 7.47
CA LEU A 80 21.60 14.63 8.45
C LEU A 80 21.69 13.14 8.20
N ALA A 81 22.74 12.69 7.52
CA ALA A 81 22.97 11.28 7.18
C ALA A 81 24.44 10.89 7.44
N GLY A 82 24.79 9.63 7.17
CA GLY A 82 26.18 9.20 7.25
C GLY A 82 27.08 10.06 6.37
N GLY A 83 28.21 10.52 6.93
CA GLY A 83 29.12 11.46 6.26
C GLY A 83 28.83 12.95 6.52
N THR A 84 27.67 13.33 7.08
CA THR A 84 27.41 14.72 7.44
C THR A 84 28.31 15.16 8.60
N ILE A 85 29.04 16.27 8.42
CA ILE A 85 29.89 16.87 9.45
C ILE A 85 29.05 17.81 10.32
N GLY A 86 29.13 17.64 11.65
CA GLY A 86 28.40 18.48 12.59
C GLY A 86 26.89 18.27 12.63
N ILE A 87 26.18 19.23 13.21
CA ILE A 87 24.73 19.28 13.29
C ILE A 87 24.21 20.43 12.43
N PRO A 88 23.25 20.18 11.53
CA PRO A 88 22.66 21.23 10.72
C PRO A 88 22.01 22.34 11.55
N ARG A 89 22.12 23.57 11.08
CA ARG A 89 21.57 24.78 11.76
C ARG A 89 20.20 25.21 11.19
N THR A 90 19.70 24.53 10.16
CA THR A 90 18.38 24.87 9.59
C THR A 90 17.26 24.43 10.52
N ASN A 91 16.13 25.14 10.50
CA ASN A 91 14.97 24.79 11.31
C ASN A 91 14.31 23.49 10.89
N VAL A 92 14.46 23.08 9.62
CA VAL A 92 13.97 21.80 9.13
C VAL A 92 15.14 20.89 8.81
N VAL A 93 15.18 19.71 9.41
CA VAL A 93 16.23 18.71 9.18
C VAL A 93 15.59 17.38 8.80
N VAL A 94 16.03 16.81 7.68
CA VAL A 94 15.71 15.45 7.27
C VAL A 94 16.84 14.54 7.73
N ALA A 95 16.58 13.66 8.68
CA ALA A 95 17.61 12.91 9.38
C ALA A 95 17.47 11.39 9.16
N SER A 96 18.62 10.72 8.91
CA SER A 96 18.68 9.29 9.12
C SER A 96 18.55 9.00 10.61
N VAL A 97 17.56 8.17 10.98
CA VAL A 97 17.30 7.80 12.38
C VAL A 97 18.55 7.26 13.07
N PHE A 98 19.35 6.45 12.36
CA PHE A 98 20.61 5.87 12.89
C PHE A 98 21.70 6.93 13.11
N THR A 99 21.78 7.95 12.23
CA THR A 99 22.75 9.04 12.39
C THR A 99 22.33 9.99 13.52
N LEU A 100 21.04 10.31 13.60
CA LEU A 100 20.48 11.17 14.64
C LEU A 100 20.63 10.53 16.02
N ALA A 101 20.31 9.23 16.16
CA ALA A 101 20.42 8.51 17.43
C ALA A 101 21.84 8.57 18.05
N LYS A 102 22.88 8.66 17.23
CA LYS A 102 24.28 8.82 17.69
C LYS A 102 24.64 10.25 18.11
N ARG A 103 23.76 11.23 17.88
CA ARG A 103 24.04 12.66 18.07
C ARG A 103 23.03 13.36 18.97
N LEU A 104 22.16 12.63 19.63
CA LEU A 104 21.05 13.17 20.46
C LEU A 104 21.54 14.20 21.50
N ALA A 105 22.64 13.92 22.20
CA ALA A 105 23.16 14.78 23.26
C ALA A 105 23.54 16.20 22.80
N LYS A 106 23.85 16.38 21.51
CA LYS A 106 24.22 17.66 20.91
C LYS A 106 23.17 18.23 19.98
N TYR A 107 22.09 17.47 19.71
CA TYR A 107 21.07 17.86 18.77
C TYR A 107 20.07 18.83 19.42
N PRO A 108 19.77 19.98 18.81
CA PRO A 108 18.82 20.92 19.37
C PRO A 108 17.42 20.32 19.40
N ALA A 109 16.72 20.51 20.52
CA ALA A 109 15.37 19.98 20.70
C ALA A 109 14.42 20.48 19.58
N PRO A 110 13.72 19.58 18.87
CA PRO A 110 12.73 19.95 17.89
C PRO A 110 11.39 20.29 18.55
N ASP A 111 10.59 21.16 17.93
CA ASP A 111 9.19 21.37 18.29
C ASP A 111 8.30 20.22 17.74
N LEU A 112 8.69 19.64 16.60
CA LEU A 112 7.98 18.53 15.96
C LEU A 112 8.97 17.51 15.42
N ILE A 113 8.73 16.24 15.74
CA ILE A 113 9.35 15.07 15.10
C ILE A 113 8.33 14.45 14.15
N ILE A 114 8.71 14.27 12.88
CA ILE A 114 7.90 13.55 11.91
C ILE A 114 8.60 12.25 11.58
N GLY A 115 7.90 11.13 11.70
CA GLY A 115 8.44 9.82 11.34
C GLY A 115 7.66 9.18 10.21
N ASP A 116 8.33 8.99 9.07
CA ASP A 116 7.77 8.17 7.99
C ASP A 116 7.94 6.68 8.31
N GLU A 117 7.01 5.85 7.85
CA GLU A 117 6.90 4.42 8.18
C GLU A 117 6.83 4.16 9.70
N ALA A 118 5.89 4.84 10.36
CA ALA A 118 5.76 4.84 11.82
C ALA A 118 5.48 3.47 12.45
N HIS A 119 5.16 2.43 11.66
CA HIS A 119 5.05 1.05 12.14
C HIS A 119 6.39 0.48 12.66
N HIS A 120 7.53 1.13 12.36
CA HIS A 120 8.83 0.82 12.96
C HIS A 120 9.03 1.42 14.35
N PHE A 121 8.13 2.29 14.81
CA PHE A 121 8.23 2.92 16.12
C PHE A 121 7.85 1.92 17.21
N THR A 122 8.85 1.50 17.98
CA THR A 122 8.64 0.77 19.23
C THR A 122 9.46 1.44 20.34
N PRO A 123 9.06 1.33 21.61
CA PRO A 123 9.80 1.96 22.71
C PRO A 123 11.30 1.63 22.68
N ASP A 124 11.67 0.39 22.38
CA ASP A 124 13.04 -0.10 22.39
C ASP A 124 13.79 0.11 21.07
N SER A 125 13.09 0.56 20.02
CA SER A 125 13.70 0.80 18.71
C SER A 125 14.54 2.08 18.71
N THR A 126 15.39 2.23 17.70
CA THR A 126 16.12 3.48 17.45
C THR A 126 15.18 4.68 17.31
N TRP A 127 13.99 4.47 16.75
CA TRP A 127 12.93 5.47 16.62
C TRP A 127 12.40 5.90 17.99
N GLY A 128 12.06 4.91 18.84
CA GLY A 128 11.60 5.18 20.20
C GLY A 128 12.64 5.94 21.02
N LYS A 129 13.92 5.62 20.91
CA LYS A 129 15.02 6.34 21.58
C LYS A 129 15.08 7.81 21.14
N VAL A 130 14.88 8.09 19.85
CA VAL A 130 14.84 9.49 19.35
C VAL A 130 13.66 10.25 19.93
N VAL A 131 12.47 9.64 19.97
CA VAL A 131 11.27 10.26 20.54
C VAL A 131 11.43 10.50 22.06
N GLN A 132 11.97 9.52 22.78
CA GLN A 132 12.19 9.64 24.22
C GLN A 132 13.24 10.71 24.60
N ALA A 133 14.23 10.96 23.73
CA ALA A 133 15.23 11.99 23.95
C ALA A 133 14.65 13.41 23.92
N PHE A 134 13.47 13.61 23.35
CA PHE A 134 12.81 14.91 23.22
C PHE A 134 11.37 14.85 23.73
N PRO A 135 11.16 14.71 25.06
CA PRO A 135 9.84 14.49 25.65
C PRO A 135 8.86 15.64 25.40
N ASP A 136 9.37 16.85 25.17
CA ASP A 136 8.56 18.04 24.90
C ASP A 136 8.20 18.22 23.43
N ALA A 137 8.82 17.50 22.52
CA ALA A 137 8.50 17.54 21.11
C ALA A 137 7.13 16.91 20.84
N ARG A 138 6.36 17.50 19.95
CA ARG A 138 5.23 16.80 19.32
C ARG A 138 5.75 15.73 18.36
N VAL A 139 4.99 14.66 18.19
CA VAL A 139 5.35 13.58 17.27
C VAL A 139 4.22 13.34 16.27
N LEU A 140 4.53 13.38 15.00
CA LEU A 140 3.66 12.95 13.92
C LEU A 140 4.24 11.67 13.31
N GLY A 141 3.64 10.54 13.61
CA GLY A 141 3.92 9.30 12.88
C GLY A 141 3.09 9.23 11.62
N VAL A 142 3.68 8.76 10.54
CA VAL A 142 2.96 8.58 9.27
C VAL A 142 3.18 7.15 8.78
N THR A 143 2.11 6.43 8.44
CA THR A 143 2.21 5.05 7.96
C THR A 143 1.07 4.69 7.02
N ALA A 144 1.27 3.68 6.20
CA ALA A 144 0.18 3.07 5.43
C ALA A 144 -0.61 2.04 6.26
N THR A 145 0.04 1.47 7.29
CA THR A 145 -0.51 0.41 8.12
C THR A 145 -0.11 0.66 9.58
N PRO A 146 -1.06 0.89 10.49
CA PRO A 146 -0.77 1.16 11.89
C PRO A 146 -0.56 -0.11 12.72
N GLU A 147 -0.11 -1.18 12.08
CA GLU A 147 0.14 -2.47 12.69
C GLU A 147 1.63 -2.84 12.56
N ARG A 148 2.20 -3.35 13.65
CA ARG A 148 3.57 -3.86 13.67
C ARG A 148 3.63 -5.25 13.02
N LEU A 149 4.83 -5.67 12.62
CA LEU A 149 5.06 -7.03 12.08
C LEU A 149 4.63 -8.14 13.07
N ASP A 150 4.72 -7.88 14.39
CA ASP A 150 4.27 -8.80 15.43
C ASP A 150 2.76 -8.74 15.72
N GLY A 151 2.01 -7.95 14.96
CA GLY A 151 0.56 -7.79 15.07
C GLY A 151 0.09 -6.96 16.26
N LYS A 152 0.99 -6.24 16.93
CA LYS A 152 0.63 -5.32 18.02
C LYS A 152 0.32 -3.93 17.46
N GLY A 153 -0.59 -3.23 18.13
CA GLY A 153 -0.90 -1.84 17.83
C GLY A 153 0.21 -0.87 18.25
N LEU A 154 0.09 0.38 17.84
CA LEU A 154 1.06 1.46 18.10
C LEU A 154 0.67 2.35 19.30
N GLY A 155 -0.38 2.00 20.05
CA GLY A 155 -0.92 2.80 21.18
C GLY A 155 0.04 3.00 22.36
N LEU A 156 1.14 2.25 22.44
CA LEU A 156 2.20 2.53 23.43
C LEU A 156 2.98 3.81 23.14
N LEU A 157 2.94 4.30 21.89
CA LEU A 157 3.72 5.45 21.45
C LEU A 157 2.88 6.58 20.90
N PHE A 158 1.64 6.35 20.51
CA PHE A 158 0.75 7.35 19.95
C PHE A 158 -0.50 7.50 20.79
N ASP A 159 -0.90 8.76 21.02
CA ASP A 159 -2.05 9.12 21.84
C ASP A 159 -3.34 9.08 21.01
N ASP A 160 -3.23 9.38 19.71
CA ASP A 160 -4.37 9.51 18.79
C ASP A 160 -4.01 9.03 17.38
N MET A 161 -5.03 8.67 16.60
CA MET A 161 -4.90 8.17 15.24
C MET A 161 -5.88 8.87 14.30
N VAL A 162 -5.32 9.59 13.34
CA VAL A 162 -6.05 10.24 12.26
C VAL A 162 -6.09 9.32 11.05
N MET A 163 -7.30 9.05 10.55
CA MET A 163 -7.50 8.19 9.39
C MET A 163 -7.59 9.01 8.11
N GLY A 164 -6.66 8.78 7.20
CA GLY A 164 -6.78 9.26 5.82
C GLY A 164 -7.82 8.47 5.01
N PRO A 165 -7.92 8.73 3.69
CA PRO A 165 -8.83 8.00 2.82
C PRO A 165 -8.41 6.53 2.69
N THR A 166 -9.38 5.67 2.40
CA THR A 166 -9.14 4.26 2.05
C THR A 166 -8.62 4.10 0.62
N VAL A 167 -8.08 2.92 0.29
CA VAL A 167 -7.71 2.59 -1.10
C VAL A 167 -8.94 2.64 -2.01
N ALA A 168 -10.09 2.15 -1.55
CA ALA A 168 -11.35 2.18 -2.31
C ALA A 168 -11.79 3.61 -2.65
N GLU A 169 -11.79 4.51 -1.66
CA GLU A 169 -12.13 5.93 -1.86
C GLU A 169 -11.17 6.62 -2.84
N LEU A 170 -9.86 6.38 -2.72
CA LEU A 170 -8.87 6.94 -3.64
C LEU A 170 -9.01 6.39 -5.07
N THR A 171 -9.40 5.13 -5.21
CA THR A 171 -9.65 4.50 -6.51
C THR A 171 -10.93 5.06 -7.13
N GLU A 172 -11.99 5.24 -6.36
CA GLU A 172 -13.25 5.86 -6.82
C GLU A 172 -13.04 7.30 -7.28
N GLN A 173 -12.16 8.04 -6.60
CA GLN A 173 -11.79 9.42 -6.96
C GLN A 173 -10.76 9.50 -8.11
N GLY A 174 -10.26 8.37 -8.62
CA GLY A 174 -9.28 8.32 -9.69
C GLY A 174 -7.85 8.68 -9.26
N PHE A 175 -7.55 8.67 -7.98
CA PHE A 175 -6.20 8.91 -7.45
C PHE A 175 -5.35 7.65 -7.30
N LEU A 176 -6.00 6.48 -7.35
CA LEU A 176 -5.37 5.18 -7.48
C LEU A 176 -6.02 4.40 -8.63
N SER A 177 -5.25 3.49 -9.21
CA SER A 177 -5.72 2.62 -10.28
C SER A 177 -6.53 1.46 -9.71
N PRO A 178 -7.69 1.08 -10.30
CA PRO A 178 -8.42 -0.11 -9.90
C PRO A 178 -7.55 -1.36 -10.09
N ALA A 179 -7.63 -2.31 -9.16
CA ALA A 179 -6.84 -3.52 -9.18
C ALA A 179 -7.68 -4.75 -9.56
N GLU A 180 -7.18 -5.55 -10.51
CA GLU A 180 -7.66 -6.90 -10.79
C GLU A 180 -6.69 -7.91 -10.20
N VAL A 181 -7.18 -8.79 -9.34
CA VAL A 181 -6.35 -9.78 -8.66
C VAL A 181 -6.60 -11.17 -9.26
N TYR A 182 -5.50 -11.84 -9.60
CA TYR A 182 -5.48 -13.21 -10.08
C TYR A 182 -4.63 -14.06 -9.12
N ALA A 183 -5.27 -15.01 -8.43
CA ALA A 183 -4.63 -15.92 -7.49
C ALA A 183 -4.81 -17.37 -7.98
N PRO A 184 -3.92 -17.85 -8.87
CA PRO A 184 -4.09 -19.13 -9.56
C PRO A 184 -3.93 -20.34 -8.65
N SER A 185 -3.06 -20.26 -7.64
CA SER A 185 -2.77 -21.36 -6.71
C SER A 185 -2.25 -20.82 -5.39
N LYS A 186 -2.39 -21.59 -4.34
CA LYS A 186 -1.79 -21.35 -3.03
C LYS A 186 -0.60 -22.29 -2.85
N PRO A 187 0.60 -21.78 -2.55
CA PRO A 187 1.74 -22.65 -2.22
C PRO A 187 1.47 -23.42 -0.92
N ASP A 188 1.98 -24.62 -0.82
CA ASP A 188 1.94 -25.40 0.42
C ASP A 188 3.03 -24.88 1.37
N LEU A 189 2.60 -24.13 2.38
CA LEU A 189 3.44 -23.52 3.40
C LEU A 189 3.36 -24.24 4.76
N THR A 190 2.82 -25.45 4.81
CA THR A 190 2.62 -26.20 6.06
C THR A 190 3.93 -26.49 6.79
N LYS A 191 5.03 -26.63 6.04
CA LYS A 191 6.39 -26.87 6.58
C LYS A 191 7.18 -25.59 6.84
N ALA A 192 6.71 -24.42 6.40
CA ALA A 192 7.42 -23.16 6.56
C ALA A 192 7.33 -22.67 8.02
N ARG A 193 8.48 -22.55 8.67
CA ARG A 193 8.59 -22.01 10.03
C ARG A 193 8.31 -20.52 10.06
N THR A 194 7.92 -20.04 11.23
CA THR A 194 7.65 -18.61 11.47
C THR A 194 8.65 -18.06 12.49
N ARG A 195 9.21 -16.89 12.20
CA ARG A 195 10.10 -16.14 13.09
C ARG A 195 9.73 -14.66 13.06
N MET A 196 9.67 -14.00 14.22
CA MET A 196 9.36 -12.56 14.34
C MET A 196 8.08 -12.12 13.62
N GLY A 197 7.07 -13.00 13.56
CA GLY A 197 5.77 -12.68 12.95
C GLY A 197 5.65 -12.97 11.44
N ASP A 198 6.74 -13.35 10.76
CA ASP A 198 6.69 -13.74 9.34
C ASP A 198 7.38 -15.09 9.08
N TYR A 199 7.27 -15.61 7.88
CA TYR A 199 7.90 -16.86 7.48
C TYR A 199 9.43 -16.75 7.44
N VAL A 200 10.12 -17.85 7.71
CA VAL A 200 11.59 -17.96 7.54
C VAL A 200 11.92 -17.99 6.06
N THR A 201 12.79 -17.08 5.61
CA THR A 201 13.16 -16.90 4.20
C THR A 201 13.68 -18.17 3.52
N ALA A 202 14.54 -18.96 4.22
CA ALA A 202 15.07 -20.21 3.68
C ALA A 202 14.00 -21.26 3.39
N ASP A 203 13.00 -21.38 4.26
CA ASP A 203 11.89 -22.33 4.09
C ASP A 203 10.98 -21.90 2.92
N LEU A 204 10.81 -20.58 2.73
CA LEU A 204 10.07 -20.03 1.59
C LEU A 204 10.83 -20.22 0.27
N GLU A 205 12.16 -20.06 0.25
CA GLU A 205 12.97 -20.20 -0.94
C GLU A 205 12.82 -21.63 -1.52
N GLU A 206 12.93 -22.64 -0.67
CA GLU A 206 12.73 -24.05 -1.09
C GLU A 206 11.34 -24.30 -1.69
N THR A 207 10.33 -23.59 -1.19
CA THR A 207 8.94 -23.78 -1.65
C THR A 207 8.64 -22.98 -2.90
N MET A 208 9.10 -21.73 -3.00
CA MET A 208 8.71 -20.78 -4.03
C MET A 208 9.62 -20.81 -5.27
N ASP A 209 10.89 -21.22 -5.11
CA ASP A 209 11.86 -21.34 -6.20
C ASP A 209 11.71 -22.69 -6.95
N LYS A 210 10.47 -23.06 -7.27
CA LYS A 210 10.14 -24.25 -8.03
C LYS A 210 9.71 -23.88 -9.44
N PRO A 211 10.18 -24.59 -10.47
CA PRO A 211 9.79 -24.35 -11.86
C PRO A 211 8.27 -24.34 -12.08
N SER A 212 7.54 -25.08 -11.26
CA SER A 212 6.07 -25.09 -11.30
C SER A 212 5.43 -23.77 -10.85
N ILE A 213 6.11 -22.97 -10.03
CA ILE A 213 5.61 -21.68 -9.55
C ILE A 213 6.15 -20.56 -10.42
N THR A 214 7.46 -20.51 -10.64
CA THR A 214 8.12 -19.47 -11.45
C THR A 214 7.69 -19.55 -12.92
N GLY A 215 7.66 -20.74 -13.52
CA GLY A 215 7.13 -20.96 -14.86
C GLY A 215 5.64 -20.64 -15.00
N SER A 216 4.84 -20.89 -13.96
CA SER A 216 3.45 -20.44 -13.90
C SER A 216 3.33 -18.91 -13.87
N ALA A 217 4.23 -18.22 -13.19
CA ALA A 217 4.23 -16.76 -13.14
C ALA A 217 4.47 -16.15 -14.54
N VAL A 218 5.44 -16.68 -15.29
CA VAL A 218 5.72 -16.29 -16.69
C VAL A 218 4.50 -16.56 -17.58
N ALA A 219 3.92 -17.75 -17.48
CA ALA A 219 2.74 -18.15 -18.28
C ALA A 219 1.51 -17.28 -17.99
N HIS A 220 1.24 -16.99 -16.72
CA HIS A 220 0.13 -16.11 -16.33
C HIS A 220 0.38 -14.65 -16.73
N TYR A 221 1.61 -14.15 -16.57
CA TYR A 221 1.97 -12.83 -17.07
C TYR A 221 1.71 -12.71 -18.57
N ARG A 222 2.20 -13.67 -19.39
CA ARG A 222 1.96 -13.71 -20.83
C ARG A 222 0.49 -13.69 -21.18
N LYS A 223 -0.33 -14.42 -20.44
CA LYS A 223 -1.78 -14.55 -20.73
C LYS A 223 -2.58 -13.31 -20.31
N LEU A 224 -2.22 -12.66 -19.20
CA LEU A 224 -3.08 -11.67 -18.52
C LEU A 224 -2.55 -10.24 -18.58
N ALA A 225 -1.25 -10.08 -18.84
CA ALA A 225 -0.56 -8.81 -18.70
C ALA A 225 0.58 -8.62 -19.70
N ASP A 226 0.56 -9.34 -20.82
CA ASP A 226 1.63 -9.27 -21.82
C ASP A 226 1.91 -7.83 -22.27
N GLY A 227 3.17 -7.50 -22.46
CA GLY A 227 3.59 -6.16 -22.87
C GLY A 227 3.64 -5.11 -21.74
N LYS A 228 3.02 -5.35 -20.57
CA LYS A 228 2.94 -4.39 -19.46
C LYS A 228 4.18 -4.39 -18.59
N ARG A 229 4.53 -3.23 -18.02
CA ARG A 229 5.62 -3.16 -17.04
C ARG A 229 5.24 -3.84 -15.74
N ALA A 230 6.07 -4.78 -15.29
CA ALA A 230 5.81 -5.59 -14.12
C ALA A 230 6.93 -5.53 -13.10
N ILE A 231 6.54 -5.66 -11.82
CA ILE A 231 7.45 -5.94 -10.73
C ILE A 231 7.11 -7.28 -10.10
N ALA A 232 8.13 -8.14 -9.90
CA ALA A 232 8.01 -9.40 -9.19
C ALA A 232 8.67 -9.30 -7.82
N PHE A 233 7.89 -9.56 -6.77
CA PHE A 233 8.36 -9.58 -5.38
C PHE A 233 8.77 -11.00 -5.00
N CYS A 234 10.08 -11.21 -4.88
CA CYS A 234 10.70 -12.52 -4.67
C CYS A 234 11.11 -12.73 -3.21
N VAL A 235 11.30 -13.98 -2.81
CA VAL A 235 11.64 -14.38 -1.44
C VAL A 235 13.10 -14.04 -1.09
N SER A 236 14.03 -14.30 -2.01
CA SER A 236 15.46 -14.10 -1.83
C SER A 236 16.10 -13.45 -3.07
N ILE A 237 17.35 -13.03 -2.94
CA ILE A 237 18.14 -12.50 -4.06
C ILE A 237 18.32 -13.57 -5.13
N LYS A 238 18.62 -14.82 -4.71
CA LYS A 238 18.74 -15.96 -5.63
C LYS A 238 17.43 -16.15 -6.41
N HIS A 239 16.30 -16.27 -5.71
CA HIS A 239 14.98 -16.39 -6.34
C HIS A 239 14.68 -15.23 -7.30
N ALA A 240 15.05 -13.98 -6.95
CA ALA A 240 14.87 -12.84 -7.85
C ALA A 240 15.69 -12.97 -9.15
N LYS A 241 16.92 -13.49 -9.08
CA LYS A 241 17.76 -13.76 -10.24
C LYS A 241 17.20 -14.87 -11.11
N ASP A 242 16.74 -15.96 -10.50
CA ASP A 242 16.18 -17.11 -11.19
C ASP A 242 14.86 -16.74 -11.90
N VAL A 243 13.99 -15.99 -11.26
CA VAL A 243 12.75 -15.46 -11.89
C VAL A 243 13.09 -14.51 -13.05
N ALA A 244 14.09 -13.64 -12.91
CA ALA A 244 14.51 -12.78 -14.01
C ALA A 244 15.04 -13.61 -15.20
N ALA A 245 15.81 -14.66 -14.94
CA ALA A 245 16.30 -15.58 -15.97
C ALA A 245 15.16 -16.31 -16.68
N ASP A 246 14.14 -16.78 -15.97
CA ASP A 246 12.95 -17.42 -16.56
C ASP A 246 12.20 -16.47 -17.50
N PHE A 247 12.04 -15.19 -17.10
CA PHE A 247 11.43 -14.18 -17.98
C PHE A 247 12.29 -13.89 -19.21
N ILE A 248 13.62 -13.84 -19.07
CA ILE A 248 14.56 -13.66 -20.20
C ILE A 248 14.47 -14.84 -21.15
N ALA A 249 14.48 -16.08 -20.64
CA ALA A 249 14.33 -17.31 -21.43
C ALA A 249 12.99 -17.34 -22.19
N ALA A 250 11.96 -16.71 -21.64
CA ALA A 250 10.66 -16.57 -22.27
C ALA A 250 10.55 -15.41 -23.30
N GLY A 251 11.66 -14.67 -23.53
CA GLY A 251 11.76 -13.59 -24.51
C GLY A 251 11.46 -12.19 -23.96
N TYR A 252 11.34 -12.00 -22.65
CA TYR A 252 11.08 -10.70 -22.03
C TYR A 252 12.37 -9.98 -21.63
N ARG A 253 12.34 -8.65 -21.63
CA ARG A 253 13.43 -7.81 -21.11
C ARG A 253 13.30 -7.72 -19.60
N ALA A 254 14.00 -8.58 -18.86
CA ALA A 254 13.93 -8.63 -17.41
C ALA A 254 15.28 -8.30 -16.76
N SER A 255 15.26 -7.82 -15.54
CA SER A 255 16.42 -7.60 -14.68
C SER A 255 16.03 -7.73 -13.22
N HIS A 256 17.00 -8.14 -12.40
CA HIS A 256 16.82 -8.12 -10.95
C HIS A 256 17.39 -6.84 -10.33
N ILE A 257 16.94 -6.53 -9.11
CA ILE A 257 17.48 -5.47 -8.27
C ILE A 257 17.54 -5.96 -6.83
N ASP A 258 18.67 -5.77 -6.16
CA ASP A 258 18.87 -6.19 -4.78
C ASP A 258 19.72 -5.19 -3.97
N GLY A 259 19.75 -5.40 -2.64
CA GLY A 259 20.49 -4.53 -1.71
C GLY A 259 22.01 -4.67 -1.76
N GLY A 260 22.54 -5.70 -2.42
CA GLY A 260 23.99 -5.92 -2.61
C GLY A 260 24.58 -5.17 -3.80
N MET A 261 23.73 -4.66 -4.70
CA MET A 261 24.16 -3.83 -5.82
C MET A 261 24.71 -2.49 -5.35
N ASP A 262 25.72 -1.97 -6.03
CA ASP A 262 26.15 -0.60 -5.79
C ASP A 262 25.07 0.44 -6.22
N GLU A 263 25.21 1.69 -5.73
CA GLU A 263 24.20 2.72 -5.97
C GLU A 263 24.08 3.08 -7.47
N LYS A 264 25.21 3.08 -8.21
CA LYS A 264 25.22 3.40 -9.65
C LYS A 264 24.55 2.32 -10.47
N GLU A 265 24.88 1.06 -10.20
CA GLU A 265 24.29 -0.10 -10.88
C GLU A 265 22.78 -0.11 -10.67
N ARG A 266 22.34 0.06 -9.43
CA ARG A 266 20.93 0.11 -9.04
C ARG A 266 20.18 1.25 -9.73
N ASP A 267 20.74 2.47 -9.70
CA ASP A 267 20.14 3.62 -10.37
C ASP A 267 20.08 3.41 -11.89
N GLY A 268 21.07 2.73 -12.50
CA GLY A 268 21.09 2.35 -13.91
C GLY A 268 19.95 1.38 -14.26
N VAL A 269 19.72 0.34 -13.45
CA VAL A 269 18.61 -0.61 -13.65
C VAL A 269 17.26 0.10 -13.54
N LEU A 270 17.11 0.98 -12.55
CA LEU A 270 15.87 1.74 -12.37
C LEU A 270 15.59 2.70 -13.53
N ALA A 271 16.62 3.40 -14.03
CA ALA A 271 16.47 4.28 -15.19
C ALA A 271 16.04 3.50 -16.44
N LYS A 272 16.61 2.32 -16.68
CA LYS A 272 16.21 1.42 -17.78
C LYS A 272 14.80 0.87 -17.61
N PHE A 273 14.37 0.63 -16.37
CA PHE A 273 12.99 0.24 -16.08
C PHE A 273 12.02 1.43 -16.30
N GLU A 274 12.43 2.64 -15.94
CA GLU A 274 11.65 3.85 -16.16
C GLU A 274 11.44 4.16 -17.65
N THR A 275 12.48 4.00 -18.47
CA THR A 275 12.40 4.19 -19.92
C THR A 275 11.68 3.06 -20.66
N GLY A 276 11.41 1.92 -20.00
CA GLY A 276 10.81 0.72 -20.58
C GLY A 276 11.81 -0.16 -21.34
N GLU A 277 13.11 0.11 -21.26
CA GLU A 277 14.17 -0.79 -21.75
C GLU A 277 14.16 -2.12 -20.98
N ILE A 278 13.88 -2.07 -19.66
CA ILE A 278 13.53 -3.23 -18.84
C ILE A 278 12.02 -3.24 -18.67
N GLN A 279 11.39 -4.36 -18.93
CA GLN A 279 9.95 -4.56 -18.84
C GLN A 279 9.54 -5.23 -17.52
N ILE A 280 10.34 -6.19 -17.07
CA ILE A 280 10.10 -6.96 -15.84
C ILE A 280 11.24 -6.66 -14.86
N LEU A 281 10.90 -6.15 -13.69
CA LEU A 281 11.84 -5.94 -12.60
C LEU A 281 11.56 -6.94 -11.49
N THR A 282 12.55 -7.78 -11.15
CA THR A 282 12.43 -8.70 -10.02
C THR A 282 13.17 -8.14 -8.81
N SER A 283 12.62 -8.28 -7.62
CA SER A 283 13.21 -7.69 -6.41
C SER A 283 12.98 -8.55 -5.18
N CYS A 284 14.00 -8.57 -4.30
CA CYS A 284 13.88 -9.06 -2.94
C CYS A 284 14.05 -7.87 -1.97
N ASP A 285 13.04 -7.61 -1.13
CA ASP A 285 13.01 -6.63 -0.03
C ASP A 285 13.29 -5.16 -0.37
N LEU A 286 13.99 -4.86 -1.45
CA LEU A 286 14.47 -3.52 -1.75
C LEU A 286 13.34 -2.56 -2.15
N VAL A 287 12.40 -3.06 -2.95
CA VAL A 287 11.34 -2.23 -3.55
C VAL A 287 10.10 -2.14 -2.67
N SER A 288 10.07 -2.84 -1.53
CA SER A 288 8.96 -2.76 -0.58
C SER A 288 8.85 -1.39 0.10
N GLU A 289 9.98 -0.70 0.37
CA GLU A 289 9.99 0.59 1.05
C GLU A 289 10.90 1.61 0.35
N GLY A 290 10.44 2.87 0.24
CA GLY A 290 11.29 4.01 -0.11
C GLY A 290 11.57 4.24 -1.59
N PHE A 291 11.30 3.30 -2.48
CA PHE A 291 11.50 3.50 -3.91
C PHE A 291 10.28 4.17 -4.55
N ASP A 292 10.51 5.27 -5.24
CA ASP A 292 9.53 5.86 -6.14
C ASP A 292 9.66 5.20 -7.52
N LEU A 293 8.96 4.08 -7.70
CA LEU A 293 8.89 3.42 -8.97
C LEU A 293 7.83 4.08 -9.84
N PRO A 294 8.21 4.54 -11.04
CA PRO A 294 7.23 5.01 -12.00
C PRO A 294 6.37 3.84 -12.48
N ALA A 295 5.17 4.15 -12.86
CA ALA A 295 4.24 3.38 -13.69
C ALA A 295 4.42 1.86 -13.77
N VAL A 296 4.34 1.17 -12.62
CA VAL A 296 4.19 -0.29 -12.58
C VAL A 296 2.73 -0.63 -12.85
N GLU A 297 2.46 -1.46 -13.84
CA GLU A 297 1.11 -1.87 -14.21
C GLU A 297 0.74 -3.24 -13.61
N VAL A 298 1.76 -4.07 -13.33
CA VAL A 298 1.60 -5.44 -12.86
C VAL A 298 2.45 -5.68 -11.61
N ALA A 299 1.83 -6.25 -10.57
CA ALA A 299 2.55 -6.80 -9.42
C ALA A 299 2.47 -8.32 -9.46
N ILE A 300 3.61 -8.99 -9.49
CA ILE A 300 3.72 -10.45 -9.43
C ILE A 300 4.19 -10.81 -8.02
N MET A 301 3.27 -11.37 -7.21
CA MET A 301 3.55 -11.74 -5.82
C MET A 301 4.10 -13.16 -5.78
N LEU A 302 5.40 -13.29 -5.55
CA LEU A 302 6.11 -14.57 -5.41
C LEU A 302 6.68 -14.74 -3.98
N ARG A 303 6.36 -13.83 -3.08
CA ARG A 303 6.75 -13.89 -1.68
C ARG A 303 5.53 -14.03 -0.78
N PRO A 304 5.27 -15.21 -0.23
CA PRO A 304 4.29 -15.37 0.85
C PRO A 304 4.72 -14.56 2.08
N THR A 305 3.77 -13.88 2.72
CA THR A 305 4.04 -13.16 3.96
C THR A 305 2.85 -13.21 4.92
N LYS A 306 3.14 -13.30 6.20
CA LYS A 306 2.15 -13.12 7.28
C LYS A 306 1.94 -11.65 7.63
N SER A 307 2.78 -10.76 7.11
CA SER A 307 2.71 -9.32 7.34
C SER A 307 1.73 -8.66 6.37
N LEU A 308 0.59 -8.22 6.91
CA LEU A 308 -0.38 -7.41 6.17
C LEU A 308 0.27 -6.12 5.64
N SER A 309 1.15 -5.50 6.46
CA SER A 309 1.87 -4.28 6.06
C SER A 309 2.72 -4.50 4.82
N LEU A 310 3.52 -5.59 4.79
CA LEU A 310 4.36 -5.90 3.63
C LEU A 310 3.53 -6.16 2.37
N TYR A 311 2.46 -6.95 2.50
CA TYR A 311 1.54 -7.20 1.39
C TYR A 311 0.95 -5.92 0.81
N LEU A 312 0.41 -5.03 1.68
CA LEU A 312 -0.18 -3.77 1.24
C LEU A 312 0.85 -2.81 0.64
N GLN A 313 2.08 -2.80 1.13
CA GLN A 313 3.16 -2.00 0.55
C GLN A 313 3.54 -2.52 -0.84
N GLN A 314 3.72 -3.82 -1.02
CA GLN A 314 4.04 -4.43 -2.31
C GLN A 314 2.93 -4.17 -3.34
N ALA A 315 1.68 -4.52 -3.03
CA ALA A 315 0.54 -4.28 -3.90
C ALA A 315 0.33 -2.78 -4.18
N GLY A 316 0.54 -1.94 -3.16
CA GLY A 316 0.45 -0.49 -3.24
C GLY A 316 1.42 0.17 -4.23
N ARG A 317 2.51 -0.51 -4.62
CA ARG A 317 3.41 -0.02 -5.67
C ARG A 317 2.75 -0.04 -7.03
N ALA A 318 1.96 -1.06 -7.30
CA ALA A 318 1.33 -1.23 -8.60
C ALA A 318 0.05 -0.40 -8.78
N ILE A 319 -0.70 -0.06 -7.72
CA ILE A 319 -1.96 0.68 -7.86
C ILE A 319 -1.79 2.19 -8.09
N ARG A 320 -0.57 2.72 -8.15
CA ARG A 320 -0.33 4.13 -8.50
C ARG A 320 -0.79 4.42 -9.91
N ILE A 321 -1.39 5.58 -10.10
CA ILE A 321 -1.80 6.04 -11.43
C ILE A 321 -0.60 6.48 -12.27
N SER A 322 -0.72 6.31 -13.59
CA SER A 322 0.21 6.85 -14.58
C SER A 322 -0.51 7.10 -15.89
N PRO A 323 0.02 7.96 -16.78
CA PRO A 323 -0.56 8.17 -18.10
C PRO A 323 -0.73 6.87 -18.86
N GLY A 324 -1.91 6.64 -19.43
CA GLY A 324 -2.24 5.44 -20.22
C GLY A 324 -2.56 4.18 -19.40
N LYS A 325 -2.47 4.23 -18.09
CA LYS A 325 -2.78 3.09 -17.23
C LYS A 325 -4.25 3.10 -16.81
N GLU A 326 -5.03 2.14 -17.30
CA GLU A 326 -6.44 1.98 -16.97
C GLU A 326 -6.66 1.19 -15.68
N LYS A 327 -5.87 0.13 -15.49
CA LYS A 327 -5.98 -0.77 -14.34
C LYS A 327 -4.64 -1.37 -13.94
N THR A 328 -4.59 -1.90 -12.75
CA THR A 328 -3.49 -2.70 -12.21
C THR A 328 -3.84 -4.17 -12.26
N VAL A 329 -2.88 -5.02 -12.62
CA VAL A 329 -2.99 -6.47 -12.52
C VAL A 329 -2.13 -6.97 -11.36
N ILE A 330 -2.69 -7.72 -10.44
CA ILE A 330 -1.98 -8.39 -9.35
C ILE A 330 -2.02 -9.90 -9.61
N LEU A 331 -0.87 -10.50 -9.87
CA LEU A 331 -0.71 -11.95 -10.05
C LEU A 331 -0.21 -12.53 -8.72
N ASP A 332 -1.10 -13.05 -7.90
CA ASP A 332 -0.78 -13.54 -6.55
C ASP A 332 -0.51 -15.05 -6.56
N HIS A 333 0.74 -15.43 -6.78
CA HIS A 333 1.23 -16.81 -6.68
C HIS A 333 1.62 -17.19 -5.24
N ALA A 334 1.55 -16.24 -4.32
CA ALA A 334 1.98 -16.42 -2.94
C ALA A 334 0.81 -16.72 -1.98
N GLY A 335 -0.43 -16.53 -2.43
CA GLY A 335 -1.63 -16.68 -1.60
C GLY A 335 -1.84 -15.56 -0.58
N ASN A 336 -1.20 -14.42 -0.79
CA ASN A 336 -1.31 -13.27 0.11
C ASN A 336 -2.72 -12.69 0.15
N THR A 337 -3.39 -12.62 -1.01
CA THR A 337 -4.78 -12.13 -1.10
C THR A 337 -5.75 -13.03 -0.33
N GLN A 338 -5.53 -14.35 -0.35
CA GLN A 338 -6.35 -15.28 0.43
C GLN A 338 -6.12 -15.11 1.93
N MET A 339 -4.90 -14.78 2.35
CA MET A 339 -4.54 -14.59 3.76
C MET A 339 -4.99 -13.23 4.29
N HIS A 340 -4.84 -12.17 3.51
CA HIS A 340 -4.98 -10.80 3.95
C HIS A 340 -6.21 -10.07 3.41
N GLY A 341 -6.93 -10.66 2.45
CA GLY A 341 -8.01 -10.00 1.72
C GLY A 341 -7.51 -9.10 0.59
N PHE A 342 -8.42 -8.43 -0.09
CA PHE A 342 -8.09 -7.51 -1.18
C PHE A 342 -7.41 -6.23 -0.68
N ILE A 343 -6.64 -5.58 -1.56
CA ILE A 343 -5.93 -4.35 -1.23
C ILE A 343 -6.88 -3.19 -0.88
N ASP A 344 -8.05 -3.14 -1.48
CA ASP A 344 -9.09 -2.12 -1.32
C ASP A 344 -10.15 -2.49 -0.27
N GLU A 345 -10.01 -3.64 0.37
CA GLU A 345 -10.92 -4.09 1.42
C GLU A 345 -10.89 -3.14 2.63
N PRO A 346 -12.06 -2.71 3.14
CA PRO A 346 -12.12 -1.89 4.34
C PRO A 346 -11.48 -2.60 5.54
N ARG A 347 -10.69 -1.86 6.30
CA ARG A 347 -10.02 -2.35 7.50
C ARG A 347 -10.26 -1.42 8.68
N ASP A 348 -10.66 -2.01 9.79
CA ASP A 348 -10.82 -1.27 11.05
C ASP A 348 -9.48 -1.27 11.79
N TRP A 349 -8.77 -0.15 11.69
CA TRP A 349 -7.52 0.05 12.37
C TRP A 349 -7.73 0.55 13.79
N VAL A 350 -6.96 0.02 14.76
CA VAL A 350 -7.00 0.43 16.16
C VAL A 350 -5.59 0.61 16.72
N LEU A 351 -5.41 1.59 17.60
CA LEU A 351 -4.13 1.82 18.26
C LEU A 351 -3.79 0.77 19.31
N THR A 352 -4.79 0.20 19.99
CA THR A 352 -4.61 -0.72 21.10
C THR A 352 -4.43 -2.15 20.62
N SER A 353 -3.53 -2.90 21.29
CA SER A 353 -3.20 -4.28 20.95
C SER A 353 -4.33 -5.30 21.19
N GLU A 354 -5.31 -4.97 22.02
CA GLU A 354 -6.38 -5.91 22.43
C GLU A 354 -7.37 -6.25 21.30
N ASN A 355 -7.46 -5.42 20.24
CA ASN A 355 -8.36 -5.63 19.12
C ASN A 355 -7.67 -5.74 17.75
N ALA A 356 -6.34 -5.75 17.70
CA ALA A 356 -5.60 -5.75 16.44
C ALA A 356 -5.77 -7.04 15.61
N ARG A 357 -6.30 -8.12 16.22
CA ARG A 357 -6.67 -9.36 15.53
C ARG A 357 -7.94 -9.95 16.10
N LYS A 358 -9.10 -9.51 15.64
CA LYS A 358 -10.13 -10.54 15.44
C LYS A 358 -9.57 -11.49 14.39
N LYS A 359 -9.14 -12.69 14.84
CA LYS A 359 -8.83 -13.78 13.91
C LYS A 359 -10.02 -13.90 12.98
N ARG A 360 -9.85 -13.66 11.67
CA ARG A 360 -10.79 -14.19 10.69
C ARG A 360 -10.87 -15.68 10.96
N THR A 361 -12.02 -16.13 11.41
CA THR A 361 -12.30 -17.56 11.46
C THR A 361 -12.38 -18.03 10.02
N ASP A 362 -11.91 -19.23 9.71
CA ASP A 362 -11.91 -19.79 8.35
C ASP A 362 -13.30 -19.77 7.68
N SER A 363 -14.37 -19.55 8.47
CA SER A 363 -15.76 -19.40 8.03
C SER A 363 -16.08 -18.01 7.41
N GLU A 364 -15.26 -16.99 7.63
CA GLU A 364 -15.47 -15.62 7.11
C GLU A 364 -14.71 -15.36 5.81
N THR A 365 -13.79 -16.24 5.43
CA THR A 365 -13.09 -16.15 4.16
C THR A 365 -13.95 -16.86 3.10
N PRO A 366 -14.43 -16.16 2.05
CA PRO A 366 -15.10 -16.83 0.96
C PRO A 366 -14.20 -17.94 0.42
N PRO A 367 -14.71 -19.17 0.17
CA PRO A 367 -13.88 -20.24 -0.37
C PRO A 367 -13.28 -19.77 -1.69
N ALA A 368 -11.95 -19.75 -1.76
CA ALA A 368 -11.24 -19.50 -3.01
C ALA A 368 -11.64 -20.62 -3.97
N VAL A 369 -12.32 -20.28 -5.04
CA VAL A 369 -12.64 -21.26 -6.08
C VAL A 369 -11.34 -21.61 -6.78
N PRO A 370 -10.87 -22.86 -6.74
CA PRO A 370 -9.68 -23.27 -7.46
C PRO A 370 -9.86 -22.96 -8.94
N CYS A 371 -8.88 -22.30 -9.54
CA CYS A 371 -8.91 -22.00 -10.96
C CYS A 371 -8.65 -23.26 -11.77
N THR A 372 -9.71 -23.97 -12.17
CA THR A 372 -9.62 -25.08 -13.11
C THR A 372 -9.46 -24.52 -14.52
N GLY A 373 -8.24 -24.10 -14.89
CA GLY A 373 -7.85 -23.83 -16.29
C GLY A 373 -8.43 -22.62 -17.00
N ARG A 374 -9.44 -21.91 -16.43
CA ARG A 374 -9.95 -20.64 -16.95
C ARG A 374 -9.94 -19.63 -15.83
N CYS A 375 -8.81 -18.93 -15.72
CA CYS A 375 -8.60 -17.89 -14.72
C CYS A 375 -9.71 -16.83 -14.76
N ARG A 376 -10.68 -16.95 -13.89
CA ARG A 376 -11.48 -15.82 -13.40
C ARG A 376 -11.28 -15.77 -11.90
N CYS A 377 -10.75 -14.67 -11.51
CA CYS A 377 -10.38 -14.13 -10.28
C CYS A 377 -11.31 -14.34 -9.10
N VAL A 378 -10.76 -14.06 -7.98
CA VAL A 378 -11.39 -13.88 -6.67
C VAL A 378 -12.61 -12.92 -6.71
N GLN A 379 -12.79 -12.09 -7.74
CA GLN A 379 -14.03 -11.33 -8.00
C GLN A 379 -15.30 -12.18 -8.04
N SER A 380 -15.22 -13.48 -8.43
CA SER A 380 -16.39 -14.34 -8.43
C SER A 380 -16.82 -14.82 -7.04
N ALA A 381 -15.92 -14.76 -6.06
CA ALA A 381 -16.25 -15.13 -4.69
C ALA A 381 -17.11 -14.05 -3.98
N VAL A 382 -16.96 -12.78 -4.35
CA VAL A 382 -17.80 -11.70 -3.82
C VAL A 382 -19.22 -11.75 -4.43
N THR A 383 -19.37 -12.24 -5.65
CA THR A 383 -20.69 -12.39 -6.32
C THR A 383 -21.45 -13.66 -5.92
N SER A 384 -20.79 -14.64 -5.29
CA SER A 384 -21.47 -15.88 -4.87
C SER A 384 -22.15 -15.78 -3.50
N ILE A 385 -22.03 -14.69 -2.77
CA ILE A 385 -22.90 -14.35 -1.63
C ILE A 385 -24.23 -13.82 -2.21
N ARG A 386 -24.91 -14.63 -3.02
CA ARG A 386 -26.34 -14.45 -3.21
C ARG A 386 -27.03 -15.03 -1.98
N PRO A 387 -27.85 -14.27 -1.25
CA PRO A 387 -28.83 -14.89 -0.37
C PRO A 387 -29.66 -15.84 -1.26
N ARG A 388 -29.76 -17.10 -0.86
CA ARG A 388 -30.75 -18.00 -1.44
C ARG A 388 -32.07 -17.25 -1.47
N ALA A 389 -32.64 -17.09 -2.64
CA ALA A 389 -33.95 -16.50 -2.82
C ALA A 389 -35.00 -17.43 -2.19
N GLY A 390 -35.18 -17.35 -0.89
CA GLY A 390 -36.40 -17.73 -0.21
C GLY A 390 -37.40 -16.63 -0.53
N ARG A 391 -38.63 -17.04 -0.91
CA ARG A 391 -39.77 -16.16 -1.20
C ARG A 391 -39.85 -15.09 -0.13
N LEU A 392 -39.66 -13.84 -0.50
CA LEU A 392 -39.91 -12.69 0.34
C LEU A 392 -41.42 -12.54 0.45
N SER A 393 -41.98 -12.96 1.59
CA SER A 393 -43.29 -12.48 2.03
C SER A 393 -43.19 -10.99 2.33
N SER A 394 -44.12 -10.23 1.80
CA SER A 394 -44.28 -8.79 2.01
C SER A 394 -44.36 -8.49 3.52
N GLY A 395 -43.31 -7.91 4.10
CA GLY A 395 -43.41 -7.42 5.46
C GLY A 395 -42.14 -7.35 6.33
N MET A 396 -40.93 -7.66 5.84
CA MET A 396 -39.75 -7.52 6.69
C MET A 396 -38.61 -6.80 5.95
N VAL A 397 -38.45 -5.53 6.26
CA VAL A 397 -37.22 -4.77 5.99
C VAL A 397 -36.26 -5.08 7.14
N SER A 398 -35.40 -6.09 6.95
CA SER A 398 -34.32 -6.37 7.91
C SER A 398 -33.17 -5.39 7.69
N TRP A 399 -32.88 -4.63 8.70
CA TRP A 399 -31.75 -3.72 8.76
C TRP A 399 -30.48 -4.53 9.07
N PHE A 400 -29.52 -4.53 8.18
CA PHE A 400 -28.17 -4.97 8.51
C PHE A 400 -27.49 -3.88 9.34
N ARG A 401 -27.30 -4.16 10.63
CA ARG A 401 -26.46 -3.33 11.50
C ARG A 401 -25.02 -3.77 11.37
N TYR A 402 -24.18 -2.92 10.78
CA TYR A 402 -22.77 -2.93 11.11
C TYR A 402 -22.57 -2.18 12.42
N PRO A 403 -21.71 -2.62 13.33
CA PRO A 403 -21.46 -1.88 14.56
C PRO A 403 -20.88 -0.51 14.21
N GLY A 404 -21.68 0.53 14.41
CA GLY A 404 -21.23 1.91 14.33
C GLY A 404 -21.76 2.83 13.24
N ARG A 405 -22.40 2.36 12.15
CA ARG A 405 -22.99 3.26 11.14
C ARG A 405 -24.18 2.64 10.39
N THR A 406 -25.23 3.41 10.26
CA THR A 406 -26.43 3.09 9.46
C THR A 406 -26.22 3.63 8.04
N MET A 407 -26.12 2.79 7.02
CA MET A 407 -26.10 3.24 5.62
C MET A 407 -27.52 3.62 5.17
N ARG A 408 -27.69 4.75 4.47
CA ARG A 408 -28.98 5.19 3.92
C ARG A 408 -29.32 4.38 2.66
N ALA A 409 -30.60 4.08 2.46
CA ALA A 409 -31.13 3.22 1.40
C ALA A 409 -30.73 3.59 -0.05
N TRP A 410 -30.32 4.83 -0.33
CA TRP A 410 -29.89 5.27 -1.67
C TRP A 410 -28.46 4.81 -2.02
N GLN A 411 -27.61 4.51 -1.03
CA GLN A 411 -26.27 3.97 -1.27
C GLN A 411 -26.31 2.53 -1.76
N LEU A 412 -27.29 1.75 -1.29
CA LEU A 412 -27.56 0.40 -1.78
C LEU A 412 -28.09 0.39 -3.21
N LYS A 413 -28.91 1.37 -3.63
CA LYS A 413 -29.39 1.51 -5.01
C LYS A 413 -28.27 1.81 -6.01
N ARG A 414 -27.23 2.58 -5.63
CA ARG A 414 -26.05 2.85 -6.49
C ARG A 414 -25.18 1.64 -6.70
N LEU A 415 -25.01 0.79 -5.69
CA LEU A 415 -24.28 -0.47 -5.82
C LEU A 415 -25.00 -1.47 -6.76
N THR A 416 -26.32 -1.58 -6.65
CA THR A 416 -27.11 -2.48 -7.51
C THR A 416 -27.20 -2.00 -8.96
N CYS A 417 -27.29 -0.69 -9.22
CA CYS A 417 -27.28 -0.14 -10.59
C CYS A 417 -25.91 -0.28 -11.29
N ARG A 418 -24.79 -0.20 -10.57
CA ARG A 418 -23.45 -0.41 -11.17
C ARG A 418 -23.21 -1.89 -11.57
N VAL A 419 -23.76 -2.83 -10.82
CA VAL A 419 -23.71 -4.27 -11.18
C VAL A 419 -24.54 -4.57 -12.43
N ALA A 420 -25.65 -3.87 -12.64
CA ALA A 420 -26.50 -4.02 -13.84
C ALA A 420 -25.87 -3.42 -15.10
N SER A 421 -25.14 -2.30 -15.02
CA SER A 421 -24.52 -1.66 -16.19
C SER A 421 -23.32 -2.43 -16.75
N ILE A 422 -22.65 -3.25 -15.92
CA ILE A 422 -21.54 -4.11 -16.38
C ILE A 422 -22.04 -5.37 -17.11
N ARG A 423 -23.32 -5.74 -16.94
CA ARG A 423 -23.91 -6.91 -17.62
C ARG A 423 -24.45 -6.63 -19.04
N TYR A 424 -24.65 -5.36 -19.43
CA TYR A 424 -25.25 -5.00 -20.72
C TYR A 424 -24.27 -4.47 -21.77
N GLY A 425 -22.96 -4.50 -21.53
CA GLY A 425 -21.91 -4.08 -22.47
C GLY A 425 -21.47 -5.11 -23.51
N MET A 426 -22.06 -6.31 -23.54
CA MET A 426 -21.69 -7.37 -24.47
C MET A 426 -22.92 -8.07 -25.06
N TRP A 427 -23.69 -7.34 -25.86
CA TRP A 427 -24.44 -7.97 -26.97
C TRP A 427 -24.83 -6.91 -27.97
N GLY A 428 -24.47 -7.20 -29.22
CA GLY A 428 -24.45 -6.33 -30.35
C GLY A 428 -25.81 -5.91 -30.88
N ARG A 429 -25.69 -5.04 -31.82
CA ARG A 429 -26.68 -4.56 -32.77
C ARG A 429 -27.73 -5.60 -33.13
N VAL A 430 -28.98 -5.24 -33.00
CA VAL A 430 -30.04 -5.66 -33.91
C VAL A 430 -30.90 -4.44 -34.21
N GLU A 431 -31.17 -4.31 -35.49
CA GLU A 431 -31.78 -3.24 -36.24
C GLU A 431 -33.21 -2.88 -35.82
N GLY A 432 -33.52 -1.68 -36.20
CA GLY A 432 -34.76 -0.98 -36.35
C GLY A 432 -36.08 -1.74 -36.34
N ILE A 433 -37.06 -1.09 -35.78
CA ILE A 433 -38.42 -1.01 -36.34
C ILE A 433 -39.05 0.32 -35.88
N ASN A 434 -39.39 1.14 -36.84
CA ASN A 434 -40.36 2.19 -36.77
C ASN A 434 -41.71 1.69 -36.36
N THR A 435 -42.43 2.41 -35.54
CA THR A 435 -43.87 2.61 -35.76
C THR A 435 -44.33 3.91 -35.09
N LEU A 436 -44.84 4.76 -35.94
CA LEU A 436 -45.80 5.83 -35.72
C LEU A 436 -47.06 5.36 -34.98
N THR A 437 -47.64 6.22 -34.17
CA THR A 437 -49.05 6.71 -34.23
C THR A 437 -49.33 7.47 -32.94
N SER A 438 -49.62 8.76 -33.02
CA SER A 438 -50.93 9.43 -33.09
C SER A 438 -51.80 9.13 -31.83
N GLY A 439 -52.10 10.07 -31.02
CA GLY A 439 -53.16 11.00 -31.16
C GLY A 439 -53.93 11.24 -29.88
N ARG A 440 -54.16 12.50 -29.62
CA ARG A 440 -55.33 13.20 -29.08
C ARG A 440 -55.85 12.92 -27.64
N SER A 441 -55.78 13.97 -26.90
CA SER A 441 -56.90 14.78 -26.30
C SER A 441 -57.79 14.11 -25.24
N MET A 442 -57.77 14.57 -24.06
CA MET A 442 -58.58 15.61 -23.41
C MET A 442 -57.93 15.95 -22.10
#